data_78ede3484298ab9cba1dc94cff9a30a3
#
_entry.id   78ede3484298ab9cba1dc94cff9a30a3
#
_cell.length_a   1.000
_cell.length_b   1.000
_cell.length_c   1.000
_cell.angle_alpha   90.00
_cell.angle_beta   90.00
_cell.angle_gamma   90.00
#
_symmetry.space_group_name_H-M   'P 1'
#
loop_
_entity.id
_entity.type
_entity.pdbx_description
1 polymer ?
#
loop_
_entity_poly.entity_id
_entity_poly.type
_entity_poly.pdbx_seq_one_letter_code
_entity_poly.pdbx_strand_id
1 'polypeptide(L)'
;MFYYMPRVLHWINQFSLQRTDTSLEFQKLGKDWIAHLREIQKLGVISLRLTDAQIVSFNEVFQTLFERSRKGTGNEMNSSVVRMAINIGRILSIVALLGITGECEEAGDFAASLRKSPRLTPDPQTCSDNIKDGIITRWDLSIQEDDFQAVLSLAEPMYLHAVHILSFLPANEVKNRGMADQERLFITLDTEFTYQSLLEEAEKLKIPKNTACSCLQRWQKQGIVRKGEKRGDYKKT
;
A
#
# COMPACT_ATOMS: atom_id res chain seq x y z
N MET A 1 6.63 -2.92 -4.28
CA MET A 1 7.83 -3.27 -5.04
C MET A 1 7.38 -3.65 -6.43
N PHE A 2 7.78 -2.90 -7.47
CA PHE A 2 7.45 -3.23 -8.84
C PHE A 2 8.51 -4.16 -9.39
N TYR A 3 8.11 -5.33 -9.87
CA TYR A 3 8.97 -6.17 -10.68
C TYR A 3 8.72 -5.80 -12.13
N TYR A 4 9.59 -4.95 -12.68
CA TYR A 4 9.61 -4.69 -14.10
C TYR A 4 10.40 -5.82 -14.78
N MET A 5 9.72 -6.62 -15.61
CA MET A 5 10.38 -7.54 -16.54
C MET A 5 10.46 -6.86 -17.92
N PRO A 6 11.57 -6.21 -18.24
CA PRO A 6 11.72 -5.62 -19.55
C PRO A 6 11.71 -6.73 -20.60
N ARG A 7 10.82 -6.66 -21.58
CA ARG A 7 11.03 -7.39 -22.82
C ARG A 7 12.22 -6.75 -23.50
N VAL A 8 13.34 -7.44 -23.54
CA VAL A 8 14.49 -7.01 -24.34
C VAL A 8 14.09 -7.11 -25.81
N LEU A 9 13.64 -6.00 -26.39
CA LEU A 9 13.21 -5.95 -27.78
C LEU A 9 14.40 -5.91 -28.74
N HIS A 10 15.56 -5.43 -28.27
CA HIS A 10 16.78 -5.36 -29.04
C HIS A 10 17.98 -5.77 -28.18
N TRP A 11 18.85 -6.58 -28.77
CA TRP A 11 20.15 -6.87 -28.18
C TRP A 11 21.05 -5.65 -28.33
N ILE A 12 21.44 -5.03 -27.21
CA ILE A 12 22.43 -3.96 -27.20
C ILE A 12 23.78 -4.60 -26.96
N ASN A 13 24.68 -4.52 -27.95
CA ASN A 13 26.05 -4.99 -27.82
C ASN A 13 26.80 -4.08 -26.81
N GLN A 14 27.02 -4.59 -25.60
CA GLN A 14 27.71 -3.84 -24.54
C GLN A 14 29.18 -3.59 -24.84
N PHE A 15 29.75 -4.30 -25.80
CA PHE A 15 31.15 -4.17 -26.25
C PHE A 15 31.31 -3.32 -27.50
N SER A 16 30.25 -2.65 -27.96
CA SER A 16 30.33 -1.76 -29.11
C SER A 16 31.20 -0.57 -28.82
N LEU A 17 32.17 -0.30 -29.67
CA LEU A 17 33.01 0.90 -29.61
C LEU A 17 32.24 2.21 -29.85
N GLN A 18 31.01 2.12 -30.37
CA GLN A 18 30.13 3.28 -30.62
C GLN A 18 29.20 3.59 -29.42
N ARG A 19 29.39 2.95 -28.29
CA ARG A 19 28.59 3.24 -27.09
C ARG A 19 28.87 4.67 -26.61
N THR A 20 27.86 5.51 -26.70
CA THR A 20 27.90 6.84 -26.06
C THR A 20 27.95 6.65 -24.56
N ASP A 21 29.01 7.15 -23.94
CA ASP A 21 29.08 7.16 -22.47
C ASP A 21 28.15 8.25 -21.91
N THR A 22 26.98 7.83 -21.47
CA THR A 22 25.97 8.71 -20.87
C THR A 22 26.20 8.97 -19.38
N SER A 23 27.27 8.42 -18.79
CA SER A 23 27.52 8.53 -17.34
C SER A 23 27.68 9.98 -16.89
N LEU A 24 28.34 10.81 -17.69
CA LEU A 24 28.50 12.26 -17.41
C LEU A 24 27.17 13.01 -17.47
N GLU A 25 26.32 12.66 -18.42
CA GLU A 25 24.96 13.24 -18.54
C GLU A 25 24.10 12.88 -17.34
N PHE A 26 24.10 11.60 -16.93
CA PHE A 26 23.41 11.16 -15.72
C PHE A 26 23.95 11.81 -14.44
N GLN A 27 25.28 11.98 -14.34
CA GLN A 27 25.88 12.68 -13.19
C GLN A 27 25.48 14.16 -13.15
N LYS A 28 25.43 14.84 -14.30
CA LYS A 28 24.97 16.23 -14.39
C LYS A 28 23.50 16.32 -13.98
N LEU A 29 22.64 15.51 -14.59
CA LEU A 29 21.21 15.45 -14.26
C LEU A 29 20.97 15.17 -12.78
N GLY A 30 21.75 14.25 -12.20
CA GLY A 30 21.67 13.94 -10.77
C GLY A 30 22.04 15.10 -9.87
N LYS A 31 23.06 15.90 -10.24
CA LYS A 31 23.44 17.11 -9.50
C LYS A 31 22.36 18.19 -9.57
N ASP A 32 21.80 18.41 -10.76
CA ASP A 32 20.72 19.38 -10.97
C ASP A 32 19.48 18.98 -10.17
N TRP A 33 19.12 17.68 -10.17
CA TRP A 33 18.05 17.15 -9.33
C TRP A 33 18.27 17.36 -7.83
N ILE A 34 19.47 17.08 -7.33
CA ILE A 34 19.79 17.28 -5.90
C ILE A 34 19.68 18.77 -5.54
N ALA A 35 20.08 19.67 -6.44
CA ALA A 35 19.93 21.10 -6.22
C ALA A 35 18.43 21.48 -6.11
N HIS A 36 17.58 21.02 -7.05
CA HIS A 36 16.14 21.26 -7.02
C HIS A 36 15.47 20.68 -5.76
N LEU A 37 15.82 19.46 -5.36
CA LEU A 37 15.26 18.84 -4.15
C LEU A 37 15.62 19.62 -2.88
N ARG A 38 16.84 20.20 -2.80
CA ARG A 38 17.24 21.05 -1.67
C ARG A 38 16.41 22.33 -1.59
N GLU A 39 16.07 22.93 -2.73
CA GLU A 39 15.20 24.12 -2.76
C GLU A 39 13.77 23.77 -2.37
N ILE A 40 13.25 22.62 -2.86
CA ILE A 40 11.92 22.11 -2.46
C ILE A 40 11.87 21.85 -0.95
N GLN A 41 12.91 21.27 -0.36
CA GLN A 41 12.98 21.04 1.10
C GLN A 41 12.86 22.31 1.92
N LYS A 42 13.34 23.45 1.41
CA LYS A 42 13.22 24.76 2.08
C LYS A 42 11.76 25.28 2.15
N LEU A 43 10.86 24.76 1.30
CA LEU A 43 9.45 25.13 1.34
C LEU A 43 8.71 24.54 2.57
N GLY A 44 9.27 23.50 3.18
CA GLY A 44 8.65 22.82 4.32
C GLY A 44 7.71 21.71 3.88
N VAL A 45 6.52 21.62 4.48
CA VAL A 45 5.55 20.56 4.20
C VAL A 45 4.69 20.94 2.99
N ILE A 46 4.68 20.05 1.99
CA ILE A 46 3.82 20.18 0.81
C ILE A 46 2.79 19.05 0.85
N SER A 47 1.51 19.42 0.79
CA SER A 47 0.38 18.47 0.81
C SER A 47 -0.30 18.45 -0.56
N LEU A 48 -0.49 17.28 -1.15
CA LEU A 48 -1.27 17.15 -2.38
C LEU A 48 -2.75 17.41 -2.07
N ARG A 49 -3.35 18.34 -2.82
CA ARG A 49 -4.79 18.61 -2.80
C ARG A 49 -5.42 18.12 -4.09
N LEU A 50 -6.38 17.22 -3.96
CA LEU A 50 -7.22 16.75 -5.06
C LEU A 50 -8.54 17.50 -5.04
N THR A 51 -9.12 17.72 -6.21
CA THR A 51 -10.50 18.22 -6.33
C THR A 51 -11.49 17.14 -5.89
N ASP A 52 -12.73 17.54 -5.55
CA ASP A 52 -13.77 16.60 -5.17
C ASP A 52 -14.03 15.56 -6.29
N ALA A 53 -14.00 15.97 -7.54
CA ALA A 53 -14.13 15.07 -8.68
C ALA A 53 -12.99 14.05 -8.77
N GLN A 54 -11.74 14.49 -8.55
CA GLN A 54 -10.58 13.61 -8.51
C GLN A 54 -10.64 12.61 -7.33
N ILE A 55 -11.11 13.07 -6.17
CA ILE A 55 -11.32 12.20 -5.00
C ILE A 55 -12.35 11.10 -5.30
N VAL A 56 -13.48 11.49 -5.92
CA VAL A 56 -14.52 10.53 -6.32
C VAL A 56 -13.96 9.52 -7.32
N SER A 57 -13.32 9.96 -8.40
CA SER A 57 -12.71 9.08 -9.40
C SER A 57 -11.68 8.12 -8.79
N PHE A 58 -10.81 8.64 -7.92
CA PHE A 58 -9.82 7.82 -7.22
C PHE A 58 -10.47 6.72 -6.38
N ASN A 59 -11.47 7.08 -5.59
CA ASN A 59 -12.19 6.13 -4.74
C ASN A 59 -12.94 5.08 -5.55
N GLU A 60 -13.62 5.45 -6.63
CA GLU A 60 -14.35 4.53 -7.51
C GLU A 60 -13.43 3.48 -8.13
N VAL A 61 -12.26 3.89 -8.64
CA VAL A 61 -11.27 2.97 -9.21
C VAL A 61 -10.81 1.96 -8.14
N PHE A 62 -10.37 2.44 -6.97
CA PHE A 62 -9.84 1.54 -5.95
C PHE A 62 -10.91 0.71 -5.24
N GLN A 63 -12.12 1.22 -5.10
CA GLN A 63 -13.24 0.43 -4.62
C GLN A 63 -13.56 -0.71 -5.59
N THR A 64 -13.61 -0.43 -6.88
CA THR A 64 -13.82 -1.46 -7.93
C THR A 64 -12.73 -2.54 -7.89
N LEU A 65 -11.47 -2.16 -7.80
CA LEU A 65 -10.36 -3.09 -7.71
C LEU A 65 -10.41 -3.91 -6.40
N PHE A 66 -10.79 -3.29 -5.31
CA PHE A 66 -10.94 -3.95 -4.01
C PHE A 66 -12.07 -4.98 -4.02
N GLU A 67 -13.24 -4.66 -4.58
CA GLU A 67 -14.35 -5.59 -4.72
C GLU A 67 -14.01 -6.76 -5.65
N ARG A 68 -13.30 -6.47 -6.75
CA ARG A 68 -12.80 -7.49 -7.68
C ARG A 68 -11.80 -8.44 -7.02
N SER A 69 -10.89 -7.92 -6.20
CA SER A 69 -9.93 -8.73 -5.45
C SER A 69 -10.63 -9.63 -4.43
N ARG A 70 -11.64 -9.09 -3.73
CA ARG A 70 -12.42 -9.82 -2.73
C ARG A 70 -13.17 -11.01 -3.32
N LYS A 71 -13.65 -10.89 -4.55
CA LYS A 71 -14.38 -11.96 -5.25
C LYS A 71 -13.47 -13.04 -5.84
N GLY A 72 -12.23 -12.68 -6.20
CA GLY A 72 -11.39 -13.57 -7.01
C GLY A 72 -10.13 -14.12 -6.34
N THR A 73 -9.49 -13.36 -5.45
CA THR A 73 -8.11 -13.66 -4.99
C THR A 73 -7.91 -13.67 -3.48
N GLY A 74 -8.95 -13.40 -2.70
CA GLY A 74 -8.90 -13.48 -1.24
C GLY A 74 -8.23 -12.28 -0.54
N ASN A 75 -8.02 -12.43 0.78
CA ASN A 75 -7.58 -11.33 1.65
C ASN A 75 -6.17 -10.79 1.36
N GLU A 76 -5.28 -11.59 0.78
CA GLU A 76 -3.91 -11.17 0.47
C GLU A 76 -3.89 -10.07 -0.60
N MET A 77 -4.74 -10.21 -1.61
CA MET A 77 -4.86 -9.20 -2.66
C MET A 77 -5.50 -7.90 -2.16
N ASN A 78 -6.42 -7.98 -1.20
CA ASN A 78 -7.02 -6.79 -0.60
C ASN A 78 -5.97 -5.87 0.01
N SER A 79 -5.00 -6.43 0.75
CA SER A 79 -3.88 -5.68 1.32
C SER A 79 -3.01 -5.05 0.22
N SER A 80 -2.84 -5.75 -0.91
CA SER A 80 -2.08 -5.26 -2.06
C SER A 80 -2.79 -4.09 -2.73
N VAL A 81 -4.12 -4.13 -2.88
CA VAL A 81 -4.92 -3.03 -3.44
C VAL A 81 -4.81 -1.77 -2.57
N VAL A 82 -4.90 -1.91 -1.25
CA VAL A 82 -4.73 -0.76 -0.34
C VAL A 82 -3.33 -0.14 -0.46
N ARG A 83 -2.30 -0.97 -0.50
CA ARG A 83 -0.91 -0.48 -0.70
C ARG A 83 -0.73 0.18 -2.07
N MET A 84 -1.41 -0.33 -3.09
CA MET A 84 -1.41 0.23 -4.43
C MET A 84 -2.03 1.63 -4.45
N ALA A 85 -3.16 1.83 -3.76
CA ALA A 85 -3.78 3.15 -3.61
C ALA A 85 -2.81 4.16 -2.98
N ILE A 86 -2.10 3.75 -1.92
CA ILE A 86 -1.07 4.59 -1.28
C ILE A 86 0.07 4.91 -2.26
N ASN A 87 0.52 3.93 -3.04
CA ASN A 87 1.60 4.15 -4.01
C ASN A 87 1.17 5.05 -5.17
N ILE A 88 -0.05 4.90 -5.68
CA ILE A 88 -0.61 5.83 -6.68
C ILE A 88 -0.70 7.25 -6.10
N GLY A 89 -1.15 7.42 -4.86
CA GLY A 89 -1.16 8.72 -4.18
C GLY A 89 0.25 9.35 -4.08
N ARG A 90 1.28 8.54 -3.82
CA ARG A 90 2.68 9.00 -3.82
C ARG A 90 3.14 9.41 -5.23
N ILE A 91 2.78 8.63 -6.26
CA ILE A 91 3.12 8.96 -7.65
C ILE A 91 2.43 10.26 -8.06
N LEU A 92 1.15 10.44 -7.71
CA LEU A 92 0.42 11.70 -7.93
C LEU A 92 1.15 12.89 -7.32
N SER A 93 1.63 12.77 -6.08
CA SER A 93 2.39 13.83 -5.41
C SER A 93 3.70 14.15 -6.13
N ILE A 94 4.40 13.13 -6.60
CA ILE A 94 5.66 13.30 -7.34
C ILE A 94 5.39 13.96 -8.69
N VAL A 95 4.39 13.48 -9.44
CA VAL A 95 4.06 14.03 -10.77
C VAL A 95 3.58 15.47 -10.64
N ALA A 96 2.73 15.79 -9.65
CA ALA A 96 2.30 17.17 -9.40
C ALA A 96 3.50 18.09 -9.11
N LEU A 97 4.47 17.61 -8.32
CA LEU A 97 5.68 18.35 -7.99
C LEU A 97 6.58 18.52 -9.22
N LEU A 98 6.76 17.47 -10.02
CA LEU A 98 7.51 17.53 -11.28
C LEU A 98 6.88 18.50 -12.27
N GLY A 99 5.55 18.55 -12.34
CA GLY A 99 4.84 19.45 -13.21
C GLY A 99 5.15 20.92 -12.91
N ILE A 100 5.20 21.31 -11.62
CA ILE A 100 5.58 22.69 -11.26
C ILE A 100 7.07 22.98 -11.43
N THR A 101 7.93 21.97 -11.30
CA THR A 101 9.39 22.16 -11.51
C THR A 101 9.74 22.35 -12.97
N GLY A 102 9.02 21.71 -13.89
CA GLY A 102 9.19 21.89 -15.33
C GLY A 102 8.80 23.26 -15.85
N GLU A 103 7.97 24.01 -15.11
CA GLU A 103 7.57 25.37 -15.44
C GLU A 103 8.60 26.44 -15.03
N CYS A 104 9.68 26.05 -14.30
CA CYS A 104 10.69 26.95 -13.79
C CYS A 104 11.94 26.95 -14.69
N GLU A 105 12.18 28.04 -15.40
CA GLU A 105 13.24 28.14 -16.42
C GLU A 105 14.66 28.26 -15.87
N GLU A 106 14.89 28.73 -14.62
CA GLU A 106 16.23 28.96 -14.07
C GLU A 106 16.44 28.46 -12.64
N ALA A 107 17.52 27.69 -12.43
CA ALA A 107 17.87 27.11 -11.15
C ALA A 107 18.17 28.10 -10.02
N GLY A 108 18.60 29.33 -10.36
CA GLY A 108 18.95 30.38 -9.40
C GLY A 108 17.75 30.95 -8.64
N ASP A 109 16.58 30.97 -9.25
CA ASP A 109 15.32 31.52 -8.73
C ASP A 109 14.25 30.44 -8.52
N PHE A 110 14.66 29.18 -8.51
CA PHE A 110 13.76 28.03 -8.49
C PHE A 110 12.75 28.08 -7.33
N ALA A 111 13.18 28.34 -6.10
CA ALA A 111 12.29 28.43 -4.94
C ALA A 111 11.34 29.64 -5.05
N ALA A 112 11.78 30.76 -5.61
CA ALA A 112 10.94 31.93 -5.85
C ALA A 112 9.90 31.66 -6.94
N SER A 113 10.31 30.96 -8.00
CA SER A 113 9.41 30.54 -9.09
C SER A 113 8.38 29.54 -8.61
N LEU A 114 8.78 28.55 -7.80
CA LEU A 114 7.86 27.58 -7.16
C LEU A 114 6.78 28.28 -6.33
N ARG A 115 7.17 29.29 -5.52
CA ARG A 115 6.21 30.05 -4.69
C ARG A 115 5.24 30.90 -5.50
N LYS A 116 5.58 31.23 -6.74
CA LYS A 116 4.73 31.98 -7.66
C LYS A 116 3.83 31.07 -8.51
N SER A 117 4.07 29.76 -8.50
CA SER A 117 3.23 28.82 -9.24
C SER A 117 1.78 28.88 -8.75
N PRO A 118 0.78 29.02 -9.64
CA PRO A 118 -0.63 29.01 -9.27
C PRO A 118 -1.09 27.66 -8.71
N ARG A 119 -0.28 26.61 -8.91
CA ARG A 119 -0.55 25.26 -8.44
C ARG A 119 -0.07 25.02 -7.01
N LEU A 120 0.76 25.91 -6.46
CA LEU A 120 1.28 25.86 -5.10
C LEU A 120 0.69 27.01 -4.29
N THR A 121 -0.26 26.73 -3.42
CA THR A 121 -0.92 27.74 -2.58
C THR A 121 -0.60 27.54 -1.10
N PRO A 122 -0.44 28.63 -0.32
CA PRO A 122 -0.25 28.49 1.12
C PRO A 122 -1.50 27.88 1.76
N ASP A 123 -1.32 26.93 2.68
CA ASP A 123 -2.42 26.32 3.44
C ASP A 123 -3.07 27.39 4.32
N PRO A 124 -4.37 27.70 4.15
CA PRO A 124 -5.05 28.75 4.89
C PRO A 124 -5.12 28.49 6.41
N GLN A 125 -5.03 27.22 6.85
CA GLN A 125 -5.06 26.90 8.28
C GLN A 125 -3.75 27.27 8.99
N THR A 126 -2.62 27.25 8.27
CA THR A 126 -1.32 27.61 8.84
C THR A 126 -1.06 29.12 8.80
N CYS A 127 -1.74 29.85 7.92
CA CYS A 127 -1.60 31.32 7.87
C CYS A 127 -2.14 32.02 9.13
N SER A 128 -3.04 31.39 9.89
CA SER A 128 -3.66 31.99 11.07
C SER A 128 -2.76 31.96 12.32
N ASP A 129 -1.89 30.96 12.47
CA ASP A 129 -1.22 30.70 13.74
C ASP A 129 0.27 31.09 13.80
N ASN A 130 0.93 31.37 12.65
CA ASN A 130 2.38 31.59 12.60
C ASN A 130 2.86 32.81 11.80
N ILE A 131 2.10 33.91 11.82
CA ILE A 131 2.53 35.17 11.17
C ILE A 131 3.70 35.85 11.94
N LYS A 132 4.15 35.33 13.07
CA LYS A 132 5.20 36.00 13.86
C LYS A 132 6.58 36.06 13.17
N ASP A 133 6.88 35.14 12.22
CA ASP A 133 8.16 35.11 11.54
C ASP A 133 8.11 35.05 10.00
N GLY A 134 6.93 35.20 9.37
CA GLY A 134 6.80 35.22 7.91
C GLY A 134 7.12 33.91 7.19
N ILE A 135 7.24 32.80 7.90
CA ILE A 135 7.58 31.49 7.36
C ILE A 135 6.28 30.68 7.20
N ILE A 136 5.80 30.58 5.96
CA ILE A 136 4.74 29.62 5.62
C ILE A 136 5.37 28.23 5.66
N THR A 137 4.96 27.42 6.63
CA THR A 137 5.53 26.08 6.82
C THR A 137 4.77 24.99 6.08
N ARG A 138 3.62 25.32 5.49
CA ARG A 138 2.77 24.34 4.80
C ARG A 138 2.17 24.90 3.51
N TRP A 139 2.20 24.06 2.45
CA TRP A 139 1.73 24.39 1.13
C TRP A 139 0.79 23.31 0.61
N ASP A 140 -0.25 23.73 -0.09
CA ASP A 140 -1.15 22.87 -0.83
C ASP A 140 -0.74 22.85 -2.31
N LEU A 141 -0.49 21.66 -2.85
CA LEU A 141 -0.10 21.43 -4.23
C LEU A 141 -1.27 20.80 -4.99
N SER A 142 -1.71 21.43 -6.06
CA SER A 142 -2.72 20.89 -6.97
C SER A 142 -2.09 20.13 -8.14
N ILE A 143 -2.77 19.09 -8.62
CA ILE A 143 -2.40 18.33 -9.82
C ILE A 143 -3.34 18.68 -10.97
N GLN A 144 -2.80 18.74 -12.19
CA GLN A 144 -3.61 18.91 -13.40
C GLN A 144 -4.40 17.66 -13.69
N GLU A 145 -5.56 17.82 -14.34
CA GLU A 145 -6.47 16.70 -14.60
C GLU A 145 -5.84 15.64 -15.50
N ASP A 146 -5.12 16.06 -16.55
CA ASP A 146 -4.45 15.14 -17.47
C ASP A 146 -3.38 14.30 -16.75
N ASP A 147 -2.58 14.92 -15.88
CA ASP A 147 -1.58 14.25 -15.06
C ASP A 147 -2.23 13.28 -14.06
N PHE A 148 -3.34 13.72 -13.45
CA PHE A 148 -4.11 12.89 -12.53
C PHE A 148 -4.64 11.64 -13.23
N GLN A 149 -5.28 11.79 -14.38
CA GLN A 149 -5.84 10.68 -15.15
C GLN A 149 -4.73 9.75 -15.68
N ALA A 150 -3.62 10.30 -16.15
CA ALA A 150 -2.46 9.51 -16.59
C ALA A 150 -1.93 8.62 -15.46
N VAL A 151 -1.77 9.16 -14.25
CA VAL A 151 -1.29 8.38 -13.11
C VAL A 151 -2.34 7.39 -12.62
N LEU A 152 -3.62 7.78 -12.56
CA LEU A 152 -4.71 6.90 -12.13
C LEU A 152 -4.86 5.70 -13.08
N SER A 153 -4.61 5.88 -14.37
CA SER A 153 -4.66 4.81 -15.38
C SER A 153 -3.64 3.69 -15.10
N LEU A 154 -2.60 3.93 -14.29
CA LEU A 154 -1.64 2.90 -13.89
C LEU A 154 -2.24 1.89 -12.89
N ALA A 155 -3.36 2.20 -12.24
CA ALA A 155 -3.95 1.34 -11.22
C ALA A 155 -4.34 -0.04 -11.77
N GLU A 156 -4.99 -0.11 -12.93
CA GLU A 156 -5.41 -1.38 -13.55
C GLU A 156 -4.23 -2.26 -14.00
N PRO A 157 -3.23 -1.76 -14.75
CA PRO A 157 -2.03 -2.54 -15.08
C PRO A 157 -1.27 -3.04 -13.84
N MET A 158 -1.17 -2.20 -12.81
CA MET A 158 -0.53 -2.59 -11.55
C MET A 158 -1.29 -3.70 -10.84
N TYR A 159 -2.61 -3.62 -10.83
CA TYR A 159 -3.48 -4.65 -10.27
C TYR A 159 -3.32 -5.98 -11.02
N LEU A 160 -3.39 -5.96 -12.35
CA LEU A 160 -3.21 -7.16 -13.18
C LEU A 160 -1.83 -7.78 -13.00
N HIS A 161 -0.79 -6.95 -12.89
CA HIS A 161 0.56 -7.41 -12.61
C HIS A 161 0.66 -8.07 -11.22
N ALA A 162 0.05 -7.48 -10.20
CA ALA A 162 0.01 -8.07 -8.86
C ALA A 162 -0.72 -9.41 -8.83
N VAL A 163 -1.86 -9.53 -9.52
CA VAL A 163 -2.60 -10.80 -9.68
C VAL A 163 -1.73 -11.84 -10.39
N HIS A 164 -1.05 -11.43 -11.45
CA HIS A 164 -0.14 -12.32 -12.19
C HIS A 164 1.00 -12.84 -11.30
N ILE A 165 1.66 -11.96 -10.53
CA ILE A 165 2.72 -12.39 -9.61
C ILE A 165 2.16 -13.34 -8.54
N LEU A 166 0.99 -13.05 -7.98
CA LEU A 166 0.37 -13.93 -6.99
C LEU A 166 0.08 -15.32 -7.53
N SER A 167 -0.22 -15.45 -8.83
CA SER A 167 -0.46 -16.75 -9.47
C SER A 167 0.78 -17.64 -9.54
N PHE A 168 1.99 -17.07 -9.48
CA PHE A 168 3.25 -17.80 -9.44
C PHE A 168 3.75 -18.12 -8.03
N LEU A 169 3.21 -17.41 -7.04
CA LEU A 169 3.55 -17.77 -5.67
C LEU A 169 2.92 -19.13 -5.40
N PRO A 170 3.70 -20.11 -4.86
CA PRO A 170 3.11 -21.35 -4.42
C PRO A 170 1.92 -20.96 -3.56
N ALA A 171 0.75 -21.51 -3.89
CA ALA A 171 -0.44 -21.29 -3.08
C ALA A 171 0.02 -21.50 -1.65
N ASN A 172 0.26 -20.37 -0.99
CA ASN A 172 0.67 -20.45 0.38
C ASN A 172 -0.48 -21.14 1.05
N GLU A 173 -0.28 -22.38 1.39
CA GLU A 173 -0.83 -22.98 2.58
C GLU A 173 -0.31 -22.18 3.80
N VAL A 174 -0.18 -20.91 3.71
CA VAL A 174 -0.18 -19.97 4.80
C VAL A 174 -1.65 -19.68 5.12
N LYS A 175 -2.38 -20.72 5.64
CA LYS A 175 -2.03 -20.86 6.99
C LYS A 175 -2.04 -19.52 7.73
N ASN A 176 -3.21 -19.03 7.82
CA ASN A 176 -3.72 -18.72 9.16
C ASN A 176 -3.68 -20.01 10.00
N ARG A 177 -2.45 -20.56 10.22
CA ARG A 177 -2.26 -21.80 10.98
C ARG A 177 -3.01 -21.75 12.30
N GLY A 178 -3.07 -20.60 12.95
CA GLY A 178 -3.83 -20.45 14.17
C GLY A 178 -5.34 -20.37 13.99
N MET A 179 -5.85 -19.69 12.95
CA MET A 179 -7.30 -19.61 12.71
C MET A 179 -7.83 -20.89 12.03
N ALA A 180 -7.11 -21.41 11.02
CA ALA A 180 -7.49 -22.64 10.36
C ALA A 180 -7.43 -23.86 11.31
N ASP A 181 -6.42 -23.93 12.14
CA ASP A 181 -6.29 -25.00 13.13
C ASP A 181 -7.37 -24.91 14.22
N GLN A 182 -7.72 -23.69 14.63
CA GLN A 182 -8.80 -23.45 15.58
C GLN A 182 -10.16 -23.83 15.01
N GLU A 183 -10.44 -23.45 13.76
CA GLU A 183 -11.69 -23.77 13.06
C GLU A 183 -11.78 -25.27 12.76
N ARG A 184 -10.71 -25.90 12.29
CA ARG A 184 -10.63 -27.34 12.06
C ARG A 184 -10.91 -28.11 13.32
N LEU A 185 -10.23 -27.76 14.41
CA LEU A 185 -10.43 -28.39 15.70
C LEU A 185 -11.86 -28.21 16.20
N PHE A 186 -12.45 -27.02 16.00
CA PHE A 186 -13.84 -26.77 16.38
C PHE A 186 -14.85 -27.61 15.58
N ILE A 187 -14.62 -27.78 14.28
CA ILE A 187 -15.51 -28.55 13.40
C ILE A 187 -15.44 -30.06 13.71
N THR A 188 -14.25 -30.59 14.02
CA THR A 188 -14.09 -32.04 14.30
C THR A 188 -14.62 -32.47 15.65
N LEU A 189 -14.79 -31.56 16.60
CA LEU A 189 -15.38 -31.85 17.89
C LEU A 189 -16.89 -32.06 17.78
N ASP A 190 -17.43 -32.97 18.57
CA ASP A 190 -18.87 -33.16 18.71
C ASP A 190 -19.57 -31.98 19.40
N THR A 191 -20.87 -31.91 19.34
CA THR A 191 -21.67 -30.86 20.02
C THR A 191 -21.43 -30.89 21.54
N GLU A 192 -21.25 -32.07 22.12
CA GLU A 192 -20.83 -32.28 23.50
C GLU A 192 -19.51 -33.05 23.49
N PHE A 193 -18.50 -32.51 24.12
CA PHE A 193 -17.14 -33.07 24.09
C PHE A 193 -16.43 -32.94 25.44
N THR A 194 -15.51 -33.82 25.69
CA THR A 194 -14.66 -33.79 26.90
C THR A 194 -13.33 -33.11 26.63
N TYR A 195 -12.66 -32.66 27.68
CA TYR A 195 -11.29 -32.15 27.55
C TYR A 195 -10.33 -33.19 26.94
N GLN A 196 -10.56 -34.46 27.21
CA GLN A 196 -9.75 -35.52 26.66
C GLN A 196 -9.99 -35.71 25.15
N SER A 197 -11.25 -35.71 24.71
CA SER A 197 -11.57 -35.77 23.28
C SER A 197 -11.01 -34.57 22.51
N LEU A 198 -11.01 -33.37 23.12
CA LEU A 198 -10.36 -32.20 22.54
C LEU A 198 -8.86 -32.43 22.28
N LEU A 199 -8.16 -33.04 23.22
CA LEU A 199 -6.71 -33.33 23.07
C LEU A 199 -6.46 -34.43 22.03
N GLU A 200 -7.28 -35.46 21.97
CA GLU A 200 -7.19 -36.52 20.98
C GLU A 200 -7.42 -35.98 19.55
N GLU A 201 -8.43 -35.15 19.35
CA GLU A 201 -8.65 -34.52 18.06
C GLU A 201 -7.55 -33.53 17.69
N ALA A 202 -7.02 -32.78 18.67
CA ALA A 202 -5.89 -31.90 18.45
C ALA A 202 -4.62 -32.68 18.03
N GLU A 203 -4.39 -33.85 18.61
CA GLU A 203 -3.26 -34.72 18.23
C GLU A 203 -3.39 -35.27 16.82
N LYS A 204 -4.60 -35.72 16.42
CA LYS A 204 -4.91 -36.15 15.04
C LYS A 204 -4.64 -35.03 14.03
N LEU A 205 -4.97 -33.80 14.38
CA LEU A 205 -4.73 -32.60 13.56
C LEU A 205 -3.32 -32.04 13.66
N LYS A 206 -2.43 -32.68 14.45
CA LYS A 206 -1.06 -32.23 14.75
C LYS A 206 -1.00 -30.82 15.37
N ILE A 207 -2.02 -30.46 16.16
CA ILE A 207 -2.11 -29.21 16.89
C ILE A 207 -1.46 -29.37 18.27
N PRO A 208 -0.51 -28.51 18.66
CA PRO A 208 0.10 -28.58 19.98
C PRO A 208 -0.93 -28.44 21.11
N LYS A 209 -0.78 -29.22 22.19
CA LYS A 209 -1.66 -29.22 23.36
C LYS A 209 -1.93 -27.81 23.93
N ASN A 210 -0.89 -26.99 24.02
CA ASN A 210 -1.01 -25.62 24.51
C ASN A 210 -1.92 -24.75 23.61
N THR A 211 -1.86 -24.97 22.30
CA THR A 211 -2.71 -24.29 21.32
C THR A 211 -4.15 -24.75 21.48
N ALA A 212 -4.42 -26.04 21.61
CA ALA A 212 -5.75 -26.58 21.84
C ALA A 212 -6.38 -26.02 23.13
N CYS A 213 -5.62 -25.95 24.22
CA CYS A 213 -6.07 -25.34 25.47
C CYS A 213 -6.40 -23.86 25.31
N SER A 214 -5.57 -23.11 24.59
CA SER A 214 -5.80 -21.69 24.31
C SER A 214 -7.05 -21.49 23.46
N CYS A 215 -7.32 -22.36 22.48
CA CYS A 215 -8.55 -22.36 21.68
C CYS A 215 -9.78 -22.54 22.55
N LEU A 216 -9.78 -23.54 23.43
CA LEU A 216 -10.88 -23.82 24.36
C LEU A 216 -11.19 -22.60 25.25
N GLN A 217 -10.16 -21.98 25.83
CA GLN A 217 -10.33 -20.78 26.66
C GLN A 217 -10.92 -19.61 25.87
N ARG A 218 -10.52 -19.45 24.61
CA ARG A 218 -11.03 -18.41 23.72
C ARG A 218 -12.50 -18.65 23.38
N TRP A 219 -12.88 -19.89 23.04
CA TRP A 219 -14.27 -20.26 22.77
C TRP A 219 -15.18 -20.05 23.97
N GLN A 220 -14.68 -20.33 25.18
CA GLN A 220 -15.41 -20.04 26.42
C GLN A 220 -15.62 -18.52 26.63
N LYS A 221 -14.58 -17.73 26.40
CA LYS A 221 -14.68 -16.26 26.48
C LYS A 221 -15.63 -15.67 25.46
N GLN A 222 -15.70 -16.26 24.27
CA GLN A 222 -16.62 -15.85 23.18
C GLN A 222 -18.05 -16.40 23.38
N GLY A 223 -18.29 -17.24 24.37
CA GLY A 223 -19.60 -17.84 24.61
C GLY A 223 -20.00 -18.94 23.61
N ILE A 224 -19.08 -19.35 22.73
CA ILE A 224 -19.31 -20.39 21.70
C ILE A 224 -19.31 -21.78 22.32
N VAL A 225 -18.62 -21.96 23.45
CA VAL A 225 -18.55 -23.19 24.20
C VAL A 225 -18.85 -22.90 25.67
N ARG A 226 -19.72 -23.70 26.29
CA ARG A 226 -20.05 -23.64 27.71
C ARG A 226 -19.54 -24.89 28.43
N LYS A 227 -19.29 -24.78 29.73
CA LYS A 227 -18.98 -25.95 30.59
C LYS A 227 -20.20 -26.80 30.73
N GLY A 228 -20.05 -28.10 30.61
CA GLY A 228 -21.09 -29.08 30.88
C GLY A 228 -21.32 -29.29 32.38
N GLU A 229 -22.19 -30.24 32.72
CA GLU A 229 -22.56 -30.54 34.11
C GLU A 229 -21.42 -31.22 34.90
N LYS A 230 -20.61 -32.03 34.22
CA LYS A 230 -19.48 -32.71 34.86
C LYS A 230 -18.17 -31.94 34.60
N ARG A 231 -17.25 -32.05 35.54
CA ARG A 231 -15.93 -31.45 35.40
C ARG A 231 -15.18 -32.04 34.21
N GLY A 232 -14.89 -31.19 33.26
CA GLY A 232 -14.14 -31.58 32.04
C GLY A 232 -15.04 -31.77 30.81
N ASP A 233 -16.36 -31.63 30.95
CA ASP A 233 -17.31 -31.67 29.85
C ASP A 233 -17.58 -30.25 29.32
N TYR A 234 -17.79 -30.16 28.02
CA TYR A 234 -18.07 -28.92 27.30
C TYR A 234 -19.15 -29.15 26.26
N LYS A 235 -19.93 -28.09 26.00
CA LYS A 235 -21.00 -28.09 25.01
C LYS A 235 -20.91 -26.88 24.10
N LYS A 236 -20.99 -27.10 22.79
CA LYS A 236 -21.14 -26.03 21.80
C LYS A 236 -22.48 -25.35 21.97
N THR A 237 -22.54 -24.03 21.86
CA THR A 237 -23.76 -23.24 22.03
C THR A 237 -24.37 -22.92 20.68
#